data_7550bd9b6750bce97f551bb67fb47703
#
_entry.id   7550bd9b6750bce97f551bb67fb47703
#
_cell.length_a   1.000
_cell.length_b   1.000
_cell.length_c   1.000
_cell.angle_alpha   90.00
_cell.angle_beta   90.00
_cell.angle_gamma   90.00
#
_symmetry.space_group_name_H-M   'P 1'
#
loop_
_entity.id
_entity.type
_entity.pdbx_description
1 polymer ?
#
loop_
_entity_poly.entity_id
_entity_poly.type
_entity_poly.pdbx_seq_one_letter_code
_entity_poly.pdbx_strand_id
1 'polypeptide(L)'
;MSASLKPVSSTPATAAEEARAILARLGVPDSAFASTGRPATSPITGEIIVHVRETTPDEATAAIARADAAFKAWRRIPAPKRGEFVRLIGEELRIAKDDLGRLVTIEAGKVTSEGLGEVQEM
;
A
#
# COMPACT_ATOMS: atom_id res chain seq x y z
N MET A 1 13.64 15.39 46.08
CA MET A 1 13.17 14.24 45.28
C MET A 1 13.50 14.50 43.83
N SER A 2 14.59 13.92 43.34
CA SER A 2 15.05 14.13 41.95
C SER A 2 14.46 13.03 41.08
N ALA A 3 13.55 13.40 40.17
CA ALA A 3 12.99 12.47 39.21
C ALA A 3 14.02 12.24 38.09
N SER A 4 14.58 11.04 38.07
CA SER A 4 15.47 10.59 36.99
C SER A 4 14.64 10.35 35.72
N LEU A 5 14.73 11.25 34.77
CA LEU A 5 14.22 11.04 33.42
C LEU A 5 15.07 9.96 32.74
N LYS A 6 14.52 8.77 32.55
CA LYS A 6 15.13 7.75 31.69
C LYS A 6 15.17 8.26 30.26
N PRO A 7 16.31 8.20 29.58
CA PRO A 7 16.39 8.53 28.18
C PRO A 7 15.53 7.50 27.39
N VAL A 8 14.51 7.98 26.68
CA VAL A 8 13.83 7.19 25.66
C VAL A 8 14.75 7.11 24.47
N SER A 9 15.59 6.08 24.43
CA SER A 9 16.38 5.74 23.25
C SER A 9 15.46 5.01 22.27
N SER A 10 14.66 5.75 21.51
CA SER A 10 14.03 5.22 20.30
C SER A 10 14.95 5.56 19.13
N THR A 11 15.75 4.61 18.69
CA THR A 11 16.31 4.67 17.33
C THR A 11 15.12 4.86 16.39
N PRO A 12 15.14 5.86 15.48
CA PRO A 12 14.05 6.02 14.53
C PRO A 12 13.90 4.73 13.72
N ALA A 13 12.65 4.28 13.51
CA ALA A 13 12.37 3.12 12.69
C ALA A 13 12.96 3.30 11.29
N THR A 14 13.52 2.24 10.71
CA THR A 14 14.00 2.27 9.33
C THR A 14 12.80 2.41 8.37
N ALA A 15 13.05 2.82 7.13
CA ALA A 15 12.00 2.93 6.11
C ALA A 15 11.29 1.58 5.89
N ALA A 16 12.05 0.48 5.94
CA ALA A 16 11.49 -0.87 5.83
C ALA A 16 10.60 -1.25 7.03
N GLU A 17 11.03 -0.93 8.25
CA GLU A 17 10.24 -1.20 9.46
C GLU A 17 8.95 -0.38 9.48
N GLU A 18 9.05 0.91 9.13
CA GLU A 18 7.89 1.80 9.04
C GLU A 18 6.89 1.32 7.99
N ALA A 19 7.36 1.00 6.78
CA ALA A 19 6.52 0.50 5.71
C ALA A 19 5.81 -0.81 6.08
N ARG A 20 6.51 -1.77 6.71
CA ARG A 20 5.89 -3.02 7.18
C ARG A 20 4.82 -2.78 8.24
N ALA A 21 5.07 -1.86 9.18
CA ALA A 21 4.10 -1.51 10.20
C ALA A 21 2.84 -0.89 9.57
N ILE A 22 2.99 -0.03 8.57
CA ILE A 22 1.88 0.56 7.82
C ILE A 22 1.09 -0.53 7.08
N LEU A 23 1.78 -1.39 6.32
CA LEU A 23 1.16 -2.46 5.56
C LEU A 23 0.38 -3.43 6.47
N ALA A 24 0.91 -3.73 7.65
CA ALA A 24 0.20 -4.54 8.66
C ALA A 24 -1.09 -3.86 9.14
N ARG A 25 -1.07 -2.53 9.40
CA ARG A 25 -2.29 -1.78 9.76
C ARG A 25 -3.32 -1.75 8.64
N LEU A 26 -2.87 -1.71 7.39
CA LEU A 26 -3.72 -1.78 6.20
C LEU A 26 -4.23 -3.20 5.92
N GLY A 27 -3.88 -4.18 6.75
CA GLY A 27 -4.36 -5.56 6.62
C GLY A 27 -3.66 -6.36 5.53
N VAL A 28 -2.50 -5.92 5.05
CA VAL A 28 -1.72 -6.68 4.06
C VAL A 28 -1.01 -7.83 4.77
N PRO A 29 -1.29 -9.09 4.41
CA PRO A 29 -0.70 -10.24 5.06
C PRO A 29 0.76 -10.43 4.63
N ASP A 30 1.59 -11.00 5.50
CA ASP A 30 3.01 -11.31 5.20
C ASP A 30 3.17 -12.18 3.96
N SER A 31 2.20 -13.03 3.65
CA SER A 31 2.17 -13.87 2.45
C SER A 31 2.09 -13.08 1.13
N ALA A 32 1.77 -11.78 1.17
CA ALA A 32 1.80 -10.89 0.01
C ALA A 32 3.24 -10.54 -0.41
N PHE A 33 4.21 -10.74 0.49
CA PHE A 33 5.62 -10.46 0.25
C PHE A 33 6.37 -11.74 -0.06
N ALA A 34 7.39 -11.64 -0.89
CA ALA A 34 8.29 -12.73 -1.21
C ALA A 34 9.57 -12.65 -0.36
N SER A 35 10.18 -13.79 -0.06
CA SER A 35 11.53 -13.84 0.51
C SER A 35 12.61 -13.47 -0.54
N THR A 36 12.29 -13.68 -1.81
CA THR A 36 13.10 -13.34 -2.98
C THR A 36 12.19 -12.80 -4.08
N GLY A 37 12.72 -12.00 -4.98
CA GLY A 37 11.95 -11.38 -6.06
C GLY A 37 12.45 -9.97 -6.35
N ARG A 38 11.65 -9.17 -7.02
CA ARG A 38 12.03 -7.80 -7.32
C ARG A 38 12.02 -6.94 -6.04
N PRO A 39 13.15 -6.31 -5.68
CA PRO A 39 13.19 -5.42 -4.53
C PRO A 39 12.42 -4.13 -4.82
N ALA A 40 11.58 -3.71 -3.89
CA ALA A 40 11.08 -2.34 -3.81
C ALA A 40 12.03 -1.57 -2.88
N THR A 41 12.66 -0.53 -3.40
CA THR A 41 13.73 0.21 -2.71
C THR A 41 13.31 1.65 -2.48
N SER A 42 13.50 2.17 -1.27
CA SER A 42 13.26 3.58 -0.98
C SER A 42 14.28 4.46 -1.70
N PRO A 43 13.87 5.45 -2.49
CA PRO A 43 14.78 6.39 -3.12
C PRO A 43 15.37 7.40 -2.12
N ILE A 44 14.83 7.48 -0.90
CA ILE A 44 15.30 8.38 0.15
C ILE A 44 16.51 7.79 0.87
N THR A 45 16.43 6.49 1.23
CA THR A 45 17.46 5.82 2.05
C THR A 45 18.29 4.81 1.28
N GLY A 46 17.84 4.36 0.10
CA GLY A 46 18.44 3.24 -0.64
C GLY A 46 18.13 1.85 -0.04
N GLU A 47 17.31 1.80 1.00
CA GLU A 47 16.95 0.60 1.75
C GLU A 47 15.92 -0.24 0.98
N ILE A 48 16.08 -1.56 1.01
CA ILE A 48 15.05 -2.47 0.48
C ILE A 48 13.90 -2.53 1.49
N ILE A 49 12.74 -2.08 1.06
CA ILE A 49 11.51 -2.06 1.87
C ILE A 49 10.93 -3.47 1.95
N VAL A 50 10.68 -4.09 0.80
CA VAL A 50 10.13 -5.45 0.65
C VAL A 50 10.62 -6.07 -0.66
N HIS A 51 10.43 -7.38 -0.81
CA HIS A 51 10.54 -8.05 -2.10
C HIS A 51 9.14 -8.40 -2.61
N VAL A 52 8.87 -8.11 -3.88
CA VAL A 52 7.59 -8.40 -4.55
C VAL A 52 7.76 -9.58 -5.47
N ARG A 53 6.84 -10.54 -5.39
CA ARG A 53 6.79 -11.64 -6.34
C ARG A 53 6.45 -11.13 -7.73
N GLU A 54 7.22 -11.55 -8.71
CA GLU A 54 6.93 -11.26 -10.11
C GLU A 54 5.87 -12.23 -10.66
N THR A 55 4.95 -11.69 -11.44
CA THR A 55 3.94 -12.47 -12.13
C THR A 55 4.50 -13.01 -13.43
N THR A 56 4.31 -14.30 -13.67
CA THR A 56 4.72 -14.93 -14.94
C THR A 56 3.79 -14.51 -16.10
N PRO A 57 4.23 -14.63 -17.38
CA PRO A 57 3.37 -14.34 -18.53
C PRO A 57 2.07 -15.17 -18.53
N ASP A 58 2.12 -16.44 -18.13
CA ASP A 58 0.95 -17.30 -18.06
C ASP A 58 -0.03 -16.85 -16.96
N GLU A 59 0.48 -16.47 -15.79
CA GLU A 59 -0.33 -15.90 -14.70
C GLU A 59 -0.98 -14.58 -15.11
N ALA A 60 -0.25 -13.73 -15.84
CA ALA A 60 -0.78 -12.48 -16.38
C ALA A 60 -1.91 -12.75 -17.39
N THR A 61 -1.72 -13.68 -18.31
CA THR A 61 -2.74 -14.11 -19.27
C THR A 61 -3.99 -14.64 -18.56
N ALA A 62 -3.80 -15.49 -17.56
CA ALA A 62 -4.90 -16.01 -16.75
C ALA A 62 -5.63 -14.92 -15.96
N ALA A 63 -4.91 -13.91 -15.46
CA ALA A 63 -5.50 -12.75 -14.78
C ALA A 63 -6.38 -11.92 -15.72
N ILE A 64 -5.92 -11.67 -16.95
CA ILE A 64 -6.69 -10.97 -17.99
C ILE A 64 -7.98 -11.75 -18.32
N ALA A 65 -7.89 -13.06 -18.49
CA ALA A 65 -9.06 -13.89 -18.76
C ALA A 65 -10.09 -13.85 -17.61
N ARG A 66 -9.63 -13.87 -16.35
CA ARG A 66 -10.51 -13.70 -15.17
C ARG A 66 -11.16 -12.32 -15.15
N ALA A 67 -10.42 -11.28 -15.49
CA ALA A 67 -10.93 -9.91 -15.54
C ALA A 67 -12.02 -9.75 -16.62
N ASP A 68 -11.85 -10.34 -17.81
CA ASP A 68 -12.86 -10.36 -18.88
C ASP A 68 -14.15 -11.09 -18.42
N ALA A 69 -14.01 -12.25 -17.79
CA ALA A 69 -15.15 -12.98 -17.25
C ALA A 69 -15.89 -12.17 -16.15
N ALA A 70 -15.15 -11.55 -15.24
CA ALA A 70 -15.70 -10.70 -14.21
C ALA A 70 -16.42 -9.47 -14.80
N PHE A 71 -15.84 -8.84 -15.83
CA PHE A 71 -16.46 -7.73 -16.54
C PHE A 71 -17.82 -8.09 -17.14
N LYS A 72 -17.97 -9.28 -17.73
CA LYS A 72 -19.24 -9.74 -18.31
C LYS A 72 -20.36 -9.83 -17.27
N ALA A 73 -20.04 -10.20 -16.04
CA ALA A 73 -20.97 -10.18 -14.91
C ALA A 73 -21.22 -8.76 -14.39
N TRP A 74 -20.14 -8.01 -14.15
CA TRP A 74 -20.16 -6.66 -13.60
C TRP A 74 -20.98 -5.68 -14.45
N ARG A 75 -20.85 -5.72 -15.77
CA ARG A 75 -21.57 -4.82 -16.68
C ARG A 75 -23.10 -4.98 -16.61
N ARG A 76 -23.60 -6.10 -16.09
CA ARG A 76 -25.05 -6.35 -15.90
C ARG A 76 -25.62 -5.71 -14.64
N ILE A 77 -24.75 -5.31 -13.71
CA ILE A 77 -25.18 -4.63 -12.49
C ILE A 77 -25.64 -3.21 -12.87
N PRO A 78 -26.82 -2.75 -12.41
CA PRO A 78 -27.29 -1.39 -12.67
C PRO A 78 -26.26 -0.33 -12.28
N ALA A 79 -26.11 0.71 -13.10
CA ALA A 79 -25.11 1.77 -12.90
C ALA A 79 -25.14 2.42 -11.51
N PRO A 80 -26.31 2.71 -10.88
CA PRO A 80 -26.33 3.24 -9.52
C PRO A 80 -25.70 2.32 -8.48
N LYS A 81 -25.91 0.99 -8.62
CA LYS A 81 -25.27 0.01 -7.73
C LYS A 81 -23.75 -0.07 -7.93
N ARG A 82 -23.30 0.01 -9.18
CA ARG A 82 -21.85 0.07 -9.44
C ARG A 82 -21.22 1.34 -8.86
N GLY A 83 -21.91 2.48 -8.96
CA GLY A 83 -21.50 3.73 -8.35
C GLY A 83 -21.37 3.65 -6.84
N GLU A 84 -22.26 2.90 -6.17
CA GLU A 84 -22.16 2.67 -4.73
C GLU A 84 -20.86 1.93 -4.34
N PHE A 85 -20.44 0.92 -5.12
CA PHE A 85 -19.14 0.27 -4.87
C PHE A 85 -17.96 1.23 -5.01
N VAL A 86 -17.99 2.12 -6.01
CA VAL A 86 -16.95 3.15 -6.18
C VAL A 86 -16.94 4.11 -4.99
N ARG A 87 -18.13 4.52 -4.51
CA ARG A 87 -18.25 5.36 -3.32
C ARG A 87 -17.65 4.70 -2.08
N LEU A 88 -17.92 3.40 -1.86
CA LEU A 88 -17.37 2.63 -0.74
C LEU A 88 -15.84 2.52 -0.83
N ILE A 89 -15.28 2.29 -2.01
CA ILE A 89 -13.82 2.30 -2.22
C ILE A 89 -13.25 3.67 -1.82
N GLY A 90 -13.90 4.77 -2.23
CA GLY A 90 -13.49 6.11 -1.84
C GLY A 90 -13.53 6.36 -0.33
N GLU A 91 -14.50 5.78 0.40
CA GLU A 91 -14.54 5.86 1.87
C GLU A 91 -13.34 5.10 2.50
N GLU A 92 -13.04 3.88 2.03
CA GLU A 92 -11.89 3.11 2.52
C GLU A 92 -10.56 3.84 2.26
N LEU A 93 -10.39 4.44 1.08
CA LEU A 93 -9.22 5.25 0.76
C LEU A 93 -9.09 6.47 1.67
N ARG A 94 -10.19 7.13 2.04
CA ARG A 94 -10.17 8.25 2.99
C ARG A 94 -9.75 7.81 4.39
N ILE A 95 -10.25 6.67 4.86
CA ILE A 95 -9.87 6.10 6.16
C ILE A 95 -8.38 5.75 6.17
N ALA A 96 -7.86 5.19 5.09
CA ALA A 96 -6.47 4.76 4.95
C ALA A 96 -5.51 5.88 4.49
N LYS A 97 -5.99 7.12 4.30
CA LYS A 97 -5.26 8.18 3.58
C LYS A 97 -3.88 8.48 4.15
N ASP A 98 -3.76 8.58 5.46
CA ASP A 98 -2.49 8.93 6.11
C ASP A 98 -1.46 7.81 5.94
N ASP A 99 -1.86 6.57 6.12
CA ASP A 99 -1.01 5.40 5.96
C ASP A 99 -0.59 5.22 4.48
N LEU A 100 -1.52 5.33 3.54
CA LEU A 100 -1.22 5.23 2.11
C LEU A 100 -0.33 6.38 1.64
N GLY A 101 -0.61 7.62 2.03
CA GLY A 101 0.21 8.78 1.69
C GLY A 101 1.64 8.66 2.24
N ARG A 102 1.79 8.09 3.43
CA ARG A 102 3.11 7.81 4.00
C ARG A 102 3.86 6.72 3.23
N LEU A 103 3.18 5.67 2.77
CA LEU A 103 3.78 4.65 1.89
C LEU A 103 4.27 5.25 0.59
N VAL A 104 3.49 6.13 -0.04
CA VAL A 104 3.90 6.86 -1.26
C VAL A 104 5.18 7.68 -0.99
N THR A 105 5.27 8.35 0.15
CA THR A 105 6.48 9.08 0.55
C THR A 105 7.69 8.15 0.67
N ILE A 106 7.54 7.01 1.33
CA ILE A 106 8.64 6.05 1.57
C ILE A 106 9.11 5.42 0.25
N GLU A 107 8.18 5.03 -0.61
CA GLU A 107 8.44 4.23 -1.82
C GLU A 107 8.81 5.10 -3.03
N ALA A 108 8.18 6.27 -3.19
CA ALA A 108 8.40 7.16 -4.33
C ALA A 108 9.26 8.38 -4.02
N GLY A 109 9.62 8.63 -2.76
CA GLY A 109 10.41 9.78 -2.35
C GLY A 109 9.68 11.13 -2.40
N LYS A 110 8.36 11.13 -2.53
CA LYS A 110 7.55 12.35 -2.53
C LYS A 110 7.48 12.96 -1.12
N VAL A 111 7.32 14.29 -1.04
CA VAL A 111 7.03 14.93 0.25
C VAL A 111 5.64 14.52 0.74
N THR A 112 5.44 14.53 2.06
CA THR A 112 4.21 14.00 2.68
C THR A 112 2.92 14.61 2.11
N SER A 113 2.91 15.91 1.83
CA SER A 113 1.74 16.59 1.24
C SER A 113 1.40 16.07 -0.15
N GLU A 114 2.41 15.75 -0.97
CA GLU A 114 2.21 15.15 -2.29
C GLU A 114 1.74 13.70 -2.17
N GLY A 115 2.33 12.93 -1.25
CA GLY A 115 1.88 11.57 -0.96
C GLY A 115 0.40 11.51 -0.57
N LEU A 116 -0.07 12.44 0.28
CA LEU A 116 -1.48 12.57 0.62
C LEU A 116 -2.33 13.04 -0.57
N GLY A 117 -1.76 13.87 -1.46
CA GLY A 117 -2.39 14.30 -2.71
C GLY A 117 -2.64 13.15 -3.65
N GLU A 118 -1.65 12.25 -3.83
CA GLU A 118 -1.82 11.06 -4.67
C GLU A 118 -3.00 10.17 -4.21
N VAL A 119 -3.15 9.98 -2.90
CA VAL A 119 -4.29 9.21 -2.36
C VAL A 119 -5.62 9.94 -2.57
N GLN A 120 -5.60 11.28 -2.63
CA GLN A 120 -6.80 12.07 -2.91
C GLN A 120 -7.26 11.92 -4.38
N GLU A 121 -6.33 11.62 -5.29
CA GLU A 121 -6.61 11.42 -6.73
C GLU A 121 -7.06 9.98 -7.06
N MET A 122 -6.89 9.03 -6.13
CA MET A 122 -7.34 7.64 -6.28
C MET A 122 -8.88 7.53 -6.19
#